data_e63a90bc169506249c0b6c7d220ea612
#
_entry.id   e63a90bc169506249c0b6c7d220ea612
#
_cell.length_a   1.000
_cell.length_b   1.000
_cell.length_c   1.000
_cell.angle_alpha   90.00
_cell.angle_beta   90.00
_cell.angle_gamma   90.00
#
_symmetry.space_group_name_H-M   'P 1'
#
loop_
_entity.id
_entity.type
_entity.pdbx_description
1 polymer ?
#
loop_
_entity_poly.entity_id
_entity_poly.type
_entity_poly.pdbx_seq_one_letter_code
_entity_poly.pdbx_strand_id
1 'polypeptide(L)'
;MRLWAAILMTFALLSPAISQAKKTADFRHTYDEVWGAAIRLIRVDQGYPIKDRDQTVGYFLFDYRDDGRTYPGSVELVRIEDQGGGPIRAVIQIPAMPSYIERMLLDKLRKKLVDEYGEPAPPPKKPSDTPSSDEEN
;
A
#
# COMPACT_ATOMS: atom_id res chain seq x y z
N MET A 1 37.13 24.69 50.47
CA MET A 1 36.31 23.49 50.19
C MET A 1 34.98 23.94 49.58
N ARG A 2 34.88 23.92 48.32
CA ARG A 2 33.61 24.20 47.61
C ARG A 2 33.44 23.17 46.53
N LEU A 3 32.60 22.15 46.78
CA LEU A 3 32.15 21.17 45.86
C LEU A 3 31.11 21.80 44.93
N TRP A 4 31.50 22.09 43.71
CA TRP A 4 30.57 22.45 42.65
C TRP A 4 30.20 21.17 41.90
N ALA A 5 29.02 20.66 42.20
CA ALA A 5 28.44 19.55 41.50
C ALA A 5 28.04 20.03 40.09
N ALA A 6 28.78 19.62 39.10
CA ALA A 6 28.41 19.80 37.70
C ALA A 6 27.31 18.80 37.37
N ILE A 7 26.06 19.24 37.32
CA ILE A 7 24.93 18.49 36.77
C ILE A 7 25.05 18.58 35.25
N LEU A 8 25.61 17.55 34.65
CA LEU A 8 25.60 17.33 33.23
C LEU A 8 24.19 16.85 32.86
N MET A 9 23.35 17.80 32.44
CA MET A 9 22.01 17.55 31.90
C MET A 9 22.17 16.99 30.51
N THR A 10 22.17 15.65 30.40
CA THR A 10 22.13 14.93 29.13
C THR A 10 20.75 15.10 28.51
N PHE A 11 20.61 16.12 27.68
CA PHE A 11 19.42 16.29 26.85
C PHE A 11 19.46 15.24 25.74
N ALA A 12 18.86 14.08 26.00
CA ALA A 12 18.65 13.08 25.00
C ALA A 12 17.69 13.65 23.94
N LEU A 13 18.24 14.00 22.79
CA LEU A 13 17.48 14.36 21.59
C LEU A 13 16.68 13.14 21.16
N LEU A 14 15.46 12.99 21.67
CA LEU A 14 14.44 12.15 21.07
C LEU A 14 14.05 12.81 19.74
N SER A 15 14.77 12.46 18.67
CA SER A 15 14.30 12.76 17.32
C SER A 15 13.07 11.91 17.07
N PRO A 16 11.88 12.50 16.86
CA PRO A 16 10.74 11.72 16.40
C PRO A 16 11.10 11.19 15.00
N ALA A 17 11.28 9.88 14.88
CA ALA A 17 11.33 9.24 13.60
C ALA A 17 9.96 9.48 12.94
N ILE A 18 9.91 10.40 11.97
CA ILE A 18 8.73 10.61 11.15
C ILE A 18 8.61 9.35 10.29
N SER A 19 7.89 8.37 10.81
CA SER A 19 7.47 7.21 10.03
C SER A 19 6.51 7.71 8.96
N GLN A 20 6.99 7.86 7.74
CA GLN A 20 6.11 8.09 6.60
C GLN A 20 5.23 6.86 6.44
N ALA A 21 3.96 6.99 6.81
CA ALA A 21 2.98 5.93 6.61
C ALA A 21 2.89 5.60 5.11
N LYS A 22 3.21 4.34 4.77
CA LYS A 22 3.13 3.83 3.40
C LYS A 22 1.72 4.04 2.87
N LYS A 23 1.59 4.52 1.64
CA LYS A 23 0.29 4.64 0.97
C LYS A 23 -0.13 3.27 0.45
N THR A 24 -1.30 2.83 0.88
CA THR A 24 -1.86 1.52 0.57
C THR A 24 -3.29 1.64 0.07
N ALA A 25 -3.71 0.68 -0.76
CA ALA A 25 -5.11 0.50 -1.13
C ALA A 25 -5.42 -0.99 -1.22
N ASP A 26 -6.61 -1.38 -0.79
CA ASP A 26 -7.09 -2.74 -0.83
C ASP A 26 -8.05 -2.92 -2.02
N PHE A 27 -7.87 -4.02 -2.75
CA PHE A 27 -8.62 -4.36 -3.95
C PHE A 27 -9.19 -5.77 -3.81
N ARG A 28 -10.47 -5.95 -4.17
CA ARG A 28 -11.15 -7.26 -4.13
C ARG A 28 -11.10 -8.03 -5.45
N HIS A 29 -10.37 -7.50 -6.41
CA HIS A 29 -10.03 -8.20 -7.63
C HIS A 29 -9.05 -9.34 -7.34
N THR A 30 -8.91 -10.29 -8.26
CA THR A 30 -7.94 -11.38 -8.11
C THR A 30 -6.51 -10.84 -8.13
N TYR A 31 -5.60 -11.61 -7.58
CA TYR A 31 -4.18 -11.23 -7.55
C TYR A 31 -3.63 -10.98 -8.97
N ASP A 32 -3.97 -11.85 -9.93
CA ASP A 32 -3.49 -11.73 -11.31
C ASP A 32 -4.08 -10.49 -12.01
N GLU A 33 -5.32 -10.14 -11.74
CA GLU A 33 -5.94 -8.91 -12.24
C GLU A 33 -5.23 -7.67 -11.68
N VAL A 34 -5.01 -7.63 -10.36
CA VAL A 34 -4.32 -6.50 -9.72
C VAL A 34 -2.87 -6.39 -10.20
N TRP A 35 -2.15 -7.52 -10.30
CA TRP A 35 -0.79 -7.56 -10.83
C TRP A 35 -0.71 -7.06 -12.27
N GLY A 36 -1.53 -7.61 -13.15
CA GLY A 36 -1.57 -7.23 -14.56
C GLY A 36 -1.94 -5.77 -14.75
N ALA A 37 -2.94 -5.26 -14.02
CA ALA A 37 -3.34 -3.87 -14.07
C ALA A 37 -2.23 -2.94 -13.55
N ALA A 38 -1.55 -3.30 -12.46
CA ALA A 38 -0.44 -2.50 -11.92
C ALA A 38 0.74 -2.40 -12.90
N ILE A 39 1.14 -3.52 -13.51
CA ILE A 39 2.20 -3.54 -14.54
C ILE A 39 1.82 -2.65 -15.73
N ARG A 40 0.59 -2.78 -16.26
CA ARG A 40 0.14 -1.97 -17.39
C ARG A 40 0.02 -0.49 -17.04
N LEU A 41 -0.49 -0.18 -15.84
CA LEU A 41 -0.55 1.21 -15.35
C LEU A 41 0.84 1.86 -15.38
N ILE A 42 1.81 1.24 -14.73
CA ILE A 42 3.15 1.81 -14.59
C ILE A 42 3.88 1.87 -15.93
N ARG A 43 3.91 0.75 -16.66
CA ARG A 43 4.71 0.65 -17.88
C ARG A 43 4.07 1.29 -19.10
N VAL A 44 2.76 1.11 -19.29
CA VAL A 44 2.05 1.52 -20.50
C VAL A 44 1.40 2.89 -20.30
N ASP A 45 0.54 3.05 -19.30
CA ASP A 45 -0.25 4.26 -19.13
C ASP A 45 0.62 5.43 -18.63
N GLN A 46 1.55 5.17 -17.72
CA GLN A 46 2.47 6.20 -17.20
C GLN A 46 3.80 6.25 -17.98
N GLY A 47 4.15 5.20 -18.72
CA GLY A 47 5.40 5.14 -19.47
C GLY A 47 6.66 5.00 -18.60
N TYR A 48 6.53 4.54 -17.36
CA TYR A 48 7.66 4.35 -16.48
C TYR A 48 8.34 3.00 -16.70
N PRO A 49 9.68 2.96 -16.93
CA PRO A 49 10.39 1.71 -17.10
C PRO A 49 10.31 0.82 -15.86
N ILE A 50 9.99 -0.46 -16.05
CA ILE A 50 10.11 -1.47 -15.00
C ILE A 50 11.53 -2.01 -15.03
N LYS A 51 12.20 -2.02 -13.88
CA LYS A 51 13.59 -2.43 -13.71
C LYS A 51 13.73 -3.87 -13.29
N ASP A 52 12.86 -4.31 -12.40
CA ASP A 52 12.83 -5.66 -11.87
C ASP A 52 11.41 -6.02 -11.46
N ARG A 53 11.07 -7.30 -11.52
CA ARG A 53 9.73 -7.79 -11.11
C ARG A 53 9.78 -9.26 -10.73
N ASP A 54 9.03 -9.58 -9.67
CA ASP A 54 8.75 -10.95 -9.25
C ASP A 54 7.28 -11.09 -8.86
N GLN A 55 6.51 -11.75 -9.72
CA GLN A 55 5.07 -11.94 -9.50
C GLN A 55 4.79 -12.92 -8.35
N THR A 56 5.69 -13.87 -8.09
CA THR A 56 5.52 -14.86 -7.03
C THR A 56 5.64 -14.21 -5.66
N VAL A 57 6.63 -13.35 -5.51
CA VAL A 57 6.86 -12.56 -4.29
C VAL A 57 5.87 -11.38 -4.21
N GLY A 58 5.47 -10.87 -5.36
CA GLY A 58 4.48 -9.80 -5.45
C GLY A 58 5.06 -8.39 -5.43
N TYR A 59 6.23 -8.20 -6.02
CA TYR A 59 6.79 -6.87 -6.11
C TYR A 59 7.36 -6.56 -7.50
N PHE A 60 7.45 -5.28 -7.83
CA PHE A 60 8.27 -4.79 -8.93
C PHE A 60 8.84 -3.40 -8.64
N LEU A 61 9.98 -3.13 -9.24
CA LEU A 61 10.70 -1.86 -9.17
C LEU A 61 10.54 -1.10 -10.48
N PHE A 62 10.39 0.21 -10.41
CA PHE A 62 10.24 1.05 -11.58
C PHE A 62 10.96 2.41 -11.41
N ASP A 63 11.21 3.06 -12.52
CA ASP A 63 11.75 4.42 -12.56
C ASP A 63 10.61 5.42 -12.75
N TYR A 64 10.23 6.12 -11.67
CA TYR A 64 9.36 7.27 -11.76
C TYR A 64 10.10 8.44 -12.42
N ARG A 65 9.46 9.09 -13.38
CA ARG A 65 10.05 10.20 -14.10
C ARG A 65 9.26 11.48 -13.88
N ASP A 66 9.96 12.54 -13.50
CA ASP A 66 9.40 13.85 -13.30
C ASP A 66 10.42 14.92 -13.65
N ASP A 67 10.04 15.90 -14.47
CA ASP A 67 10.86 17.03 -14.90
C ASP A 67 12.29 16.62 -15.34
N GLY A 68 12.37 15.60 -16.20
CA GLY A 68 13.65 15.08 -16.73
C GLY A 68 14.51 14.32 -15.72
N ARG A 69 14.04 14.14 -14.50
CA ARG A 69 14.71 13.36 -13.43
C ARG A 69 14.05 12.01 -13.26
N THR A 70 14.82 11.08 -12.72
CA THR A 70 14.39 9.71 -12.46
C THR A 70 14.52 9.40 -10.98
N TYR A 71 13.49 8.80 -10.40
CA TYR A 71 13.42 8.44 -9.00
C TYR A 71 13.02 6.98 -8.85
N PRO A 72 13.65 6.22 -7.95
CA PRO A 72 13.26 4.83 -7.73
C PRO A 72 11.87 4.75 -7.10
N GLY A 73 11.05 3.88 -7.65
CA GLY A 73 9.74 3.54 -7.14
C GLY A 73 9.56 2.02 -7.01
N SER A 74 8.64 1.60 -6.16
CA SER A 74 8.26 0.20 -6.00
C SER A 74 6.76 0.03 -5.87
N VAL A 75 6.29 -1.12 -6.33
CA VAL A 75 4.95 -1.62 -6.07
C VAL A 75 5.07 -2.97 -5.38
N GLU A 76 4.36 -3.16 -4.30
CA GLU A 76 4.25 -4.42 -3.59
C GLU A 76 2.77 -4.82 -3.50
N LEU A 77 2.45 -6.07 -3.80
CA LEU A 77 1.11 -6.64 -3.69
C LEU A 77 1.11 -7.73 -2.62
N VAL A 78 0.30 -7.54 -1.60
CA VAL A 78 0.18 -8.48 -0.48
C VAL A 78 -1.23 -9.06 -0.45
N ARG A 79 -1.31 -10.40 -0.40
CA ARG A 79 -2.59 -11.07 -0.14
C ARG A 79 -2.93 -10.90 1.34
N ILE A 80 -4.04 -10.25 1.62
CA ILE A 80 -4.56 -10.17 2.98
C ILE A 80 -5.41 -11.42 3.19
N GLU A 81 -4.87 -12.37 3.94
CA GLU A 81 -5.60 -13.60 4.25
C GLU A 81 -6.76 -13.28 5.18
N ASP A 82 -7.96 -13.64 4.72
CA ASP A 82 -9.19 -13.60 5.47
C ASP A 82 -9.97 -14.89 5.17
N GLN A 83 -10.82 -15.32 6.07
CA GLN A 83 -11.65 -16.52 5.87
C GLN A 83 -12.60 -16.29 4.67
N GLY A 84 -12.20 -16.79 3.50
CA GLY A 84 -12.99 -16.65 2.27
C GLY A 84 -12.33 -15.84 1.15
N GLY A 85 -11.03 -15.60 1.21
CA GLY A 85 -10.28 -14.86 0.20
C GLY A 85 -10.32 -13.36 0.44
N GLY A 86 -9.33 -12.88 1.18
CA GLY A 86 -9.19 -11.46 1.50
C GLY A 86 -8.78 -10.60 0.30
N PRO A 87 -8.80 -9.28 0.47
CA PRO A 87 -8.38 -8.35 -0.58
C PRO A 87 -6.89 -8.44 -0.85
N ILE A 88 -6.49 -7.95 -2.02
CA ILE A 88 -5.10 -7.69 -2.37
C ILE A 88 -4.76 -6.27 -1.95
N ARG A 89 -3.77 -6.11 -1.09
CA ARG A 89 -3.24 -4.82 -0.71
C ARG A 89 -2.12 -4.41 -1.64
N ALA A 90 -2.28 -3.28 -2.30
CA ALA A 90 -1.20 -2.66 -3.06
C ALA A 90 -0.53 -1.57 -2.23
N VAL A 91 0.78 -1.59 -2.20
CA VAL A 91 1.64 -0.58 -1.59
C VAL A 91 2.48 0.05 -2.69
N ILE A 92 2.38 1.36 -2.89
CA ILE A 92 3.22 2.10 -3.83
C ILE A 92 4.12 3.02 -3.03
N GLN A 93 5.41 3.02 -3.35
CA GLN A 93 6.40 3.87 -2.70
C GLN A 93 7.30 4.54 -3.72
N ILE A 94 7.44 5.86 -3.58
CA ILE A 94 8.39 6.69 -4.32
C ILE A 94 9.03 7.62 -3.28
N PRO A 95 10.01 7.14 -2.50
CA PRO A 95 10.47 7.83 -1.28
C PRO A 95 10.95 9.28 -1.51
N ALA A 96 11.45 9.58 -2.69
CA ALA A 96 11.95 10.93 -3.04
C ALA A 96 10.84 11.90 -3.45
N MET A 97 9.59 11.43 -3.58
CA MET A 97 8.46 12.23 -4.05
C MET A 97 7.42 12.47 -2.94
N PRO A 98 6.63 13.54 -3.04
CA PRO A 98 5.52 13.77 -2.13
C PRO A 98 4.50 12.62 -2.18
N SER A 99 3.94 12.25 -1.03
CA SER A 99 3.04 11.09 -0.89
C SER A 99 1.73 11.18 -1.69
N TYR A 100 1.36 12.36 -2.18
CA TYR A 100 0.19 12.49 -3.05
C TYR A 100 0.38 11.79 -4.41
N ILE A 101 1.63 11.67 -4.90
CA ILE A 101 1.96 10.94 -6.13
C ILE A 101 1.62 9.46 -5.97
N GLU A 102 2.01 8.86 -4.86
CA GLU A 102 1.69 7.46 -4.55
C GLU A 102 0.17 7.24 -4.48
N ARG A 103 -0.55 8.15 -3.83
CA ARG A 103 -2.01 8.11 -3.75
C ARG A 103 -2.66 8.23 -5.12
N MET A 104 -2.19 9.16 -5.94
CA MET A 104 -2.68 9.33 -7.31
C MET A 104 -2.50 8.04 -8.14
N LEU A 105 -1.36 7.35 -8.01
CA LEU A 105 -1.12 6.08 -8.70
C LEU A 105 -2.06 4.96 -8.19
N LEU A 106 -2.33 4.91 -6.88
CA LEU A 106 -3.30 3.96 -6.32
C LEU A 106 -4.72 4.23 -6.82
N ASP A 107 -5.14 5.49 -6.92
CA ASP A 107 -6.44 5.87 -7.46
C ASP A 107 -6.56 5.52 -8.95
N LYS A 108 -5.50 5.74 -9.72
CA LYS A 108 -5.42 5.30 -11.13
C LYS A 108 -5.50 3.78 -11.27
N LEU A 109 -4.87 3.03 -10.36
CA LEU A 109 -4.94 1.57 -10.34
C LEU A 109 -6.38 1.11 -10.07
N ARG A 110 -7.08 1.74 -9.12
CA ARG A 110 -8.48 1.46 -8.81
C ARG A 110 -9.36 1.67 -10.04
N LYS A 111 -9.24 2.84 -10.68
CA LYS A 111 -9.99 3.14 -11.89
C LYS A 111 -9.70 2.14 -12.99
N LYS A 112 -8.43 1.80 -13.22
CA LYS A 112 -8.02 0.86 -14.26
C LYS A 112 -8.60 -0.54 -14.03
N LEU A 113 -8.62 -1.01 -12.78
CA LEU A 113 -9.21 -2.31 -12.43
C LEU A 113 -10.72 -2.34 -12.74
N VAL A 114 -11.44 -1.30 -12.38
CA VAL A 114 -12.87 -1.20 -12.70
C VAL A 114 -13.10 -1.10 -14.21
N ASP A 115 -12.31 -0.32 -14.93
CA ASP A 115 -12.43 -0.14 -16.37
C ASP A 115 -12.13 -1.44 -17.14
N GLU A 116 -11.15 -2.26 -16.68
CA GLU A 116 -10.73 -3.48 -17.37
C GLU A 116 -11.52 -4.74 -16.94
N TYR A 117 -11.89 -4.82 -15.66
CA TYR A 117 -12.49 -6.05 -15.08
C TYR A 117 -13.87 -5.84 -14.45
N GLY A 118 -14.36 -4.61 -14.39
CA GLY A 118 -15.61 -4.26 -13.71
C GLY A 118 -15.47 -4.12 -12.21
N GLU A 119 -16.61 -3.88 -11.55
CA GLU A 119 -16.66 -3.80 -10.11
C GLU A 119 -16.30 -5.14 -9.44
N PRO A 120 -15.53 -5.15 -8.37
CA PRO A 120 -15.18 -6.38 -7.69
C PRO A 120 -16.38 -7.00 -6.98
N ALA A 121 -16.33 -8.32 -6.75
CA ALA A 121 -17.34 -9.01 -5.97
C ALA A 121 -17.53 -8.36 -4.59
N PRO A 122 -18.77 -8.23 -4.10
CA PRO A 122 -19.02 -7.69 -2.76
C PRO A 122 -18.36 -8.58 -1.70
N PRO A 123 -17.97 -8.01 -0.55
CA PRO A 123 -17.40 -8.78 0.53
C PRO A 123 -18.37 -9.88 0.98
N PRO A 124 -17.86 -11.06 1.38
CA PRO A 124 -18.70 -12.07 1.98
C PRO A 124 -19.43 -11.47 3.19
N LYS A 125 -20.74 -11.69 3.27
CA LYS A 125 -21.52 -11.27 4.44
C LYS A 125 -20.95 -11.99 5.65
N LYS A 126 -20.58 -11.24 6.70
CA LYS A 126 -20.34 -11.85 8.01
C LYS A 126 -21.57 -12.68 8.37
N PRO A 127 -21.39 -13.90 8.93
CA PRO A 127 -22.51 -14.59 9.55
C PRO A 127 -23.15 -13.61 10.53
N SER A 128 -24.42 -13.30 10.32
CA SER A 128 -25.19 -12.52 11.29
C SER A 128 -25.25 -13.37 12.56
N ASP A 129 -24.77 -12.83 13.67
CA ASP A 129 -25.11 -13.35 14.99
C ASP A 129 -26.63 -13.35 15.07
N THR A 130 -27.21 -14.53 14.89
CA THR A 130 -28.63 -14.73 15.14
C THR A 130 -28.79 -14.62 16.65
N PRO A 131 -29.55 -13.67 17.17
CA PRO A 131 -29.90 -13.70 18.59
C PRO A 131 -30.63 -15.00 18.84
N SER A 132 -30.08 -15.85 19.71
CA SER A 132 -30.80 -16.97 20.27
C SER A 132 -32.02 -16.40 20.98
N SER A 133 -33.18 -16.60 20.40
CA SER A 133 -34.44 -16.44 21.11
C SER A 133 -34.53 -17.59 22.11
N ASP A 134 -34.10 -17.32 23.33
CA ASP A 134 -34.53 -18.10 24.46
C ASP A 134 -36.01 -17.80 24.67
N GLU A 135 -36.84 -18.63 24.11
CA GLU A 135 -38.22 -18.72 24.52
C GLU A 135 -38.29 -19.60 25.74
N GLU A 136 -38.50 -18.91 26.83
CA GLU A 136 -38.99 -19.39 28.09
C GLU A 136 -40.38 -20.01 27.92
N ASN A 137 -40.53 -21.26 28.41
CA ASN A 137 -41.81 -21.77 28.90
C ASN A 137 -41.57 -22.77 30.03
#